data_aed4d1c8514c4691c0c533bb02f53da5
#
_entry.id   aed4d1c8514c4691c0c533bb02f53da5
#
_cell.length_a   1.000
_cell.length_b   1.000
_cell.length_c   1.000
_cell.angle_alpha   90.00
_cell.angle_beta   90.00
_cell.angle_gamma   90.00
#
_symmetry.space_group_name_H-M   'P 1'
#
loop_
_entity.id
_entity.type
_entity.pdbx_description
1 polymer ?
#
loop_
_entity_poly.entity_id
_entity_poly.type
_entity_poly.pdbx_seq_one_letter_code
_entity_poly.pdbx_strand_id
1 'polypeptide(L)'
;LEALRWMLVRVFSALGIFIIGGFAFIPWIFEHVIMAPIDNQFFLYRWLAKMSEQVAIMPDDLTRPFHVSIINIRLSSQFFLHMSLSFWLALLITFPYLVYEVWKFICPALYENERKSMRFTFVFGTVMFFIGCVVGYSVVFPLTLRFLYNYQLSASISNQLSLDSYMDNFLMLVFMMGIVFELPLVSMLLGKIGILHRSFFSTYRSHAVVALLVVAAF
;
A
#
# COMPACT_ATOMS: atom_id res chain seq x y z
N LEU A 1 -22.73 12.33 17.67
CA LEU A 1 -22.29 10.96 18.01
C LEU A 1 -23.10 9.89 17.27
N GLU A 2 -24.42 10.06 17.09
CA GLU A 2 -25.24 9.08 16.35
C GLU A 2 -24.85 8.96 14.89
N ALA A 3 -24.58 10.07 14.20
CA ALA A 3 -24.14 10.06 12.80
C ALA A 3 -22.83 9.27 12.61
N LEU A 4 -21.87 9.46 13.53
CA LEU A 4 -20.60 8.73 13.52
C LEU A 4 -20.83 7.22 13.71
N ARG A 5 -21.67 6.83 14.67
CA ARG A 5 -22.00 5.43 14.93
C ARG A 5 -22.62 4.76 13.70
N TRP A 6 -23.59 5.41 13.07
CA TRP A 6 -24.23 4.88 11.86
C TRP A 6 -23.29 4.82 10.65
N MET A 7 -22.36 5.78 10.51
CA MET A 7 -21.31 5.73 9.51
C MET A 7 -20.42 4.49 9.71
N LEU A 8 -19.94 4.27 10.94
CA LEU A 8 -19.09 3.10 11.26
C LEU A 8 -19.85 1.79 11.00
N VAL A 9 -21.10 1.68 11.44
CA VAL A 9 -21.91 0.46 11.19
C VAL A 9 -22.01 0.17 9.70
N ARG A 10 -22.27 1.17 8.86
CA ARG A 10 -22.34 0.97 7.40
C ARG A 10 -21.01 0.54 6.80
N VAL A 11 -19.91 1.16 7.21
CA VAL A 11 -18.57 0.82 6.72
C VAL A 11 -18.19 -0.60 7.14
N PHE A 12 -18.40 -0.98 8.40
CA PHE A 12 -18.09 -2.33 8.87
C PHE A 12 -19.00 -3.39 8.24
N SER A 13 -20.29 -3.07 7.99
CA SER A 13 -21.19 -3.99 7.29
C SER A 13 -20.74 -4.21 5.84
N ALA A 14 -20.35 -3.15 5.13
CA ALA A 14 -19.82 -3.26 3.78
C ALA A 14 -18.51 -4.08 3.76
N LEU A 15 -17.60 -3.81 4.70
CA LEU A 15 -16.36 -4.57 4.86
C LEU A 15 -16.66 -6.07 5.08
N GLY A 16 -17.58 -6.40 5.97
CA GLY A 16 -17.98 -7.79 6.24
C GLY A 16 -18.53 -8.51 4.99
N ILE A 17 -19.36 -7.83 4.19
CA ILE A 17 -19.88 -8.37 2.92
C ILE A 17 -18.73 -8.65 1.95
N PHE A 18 -17.77 -7.71 1.80
CA PHE A 18 -16.64 -7.89 0.91
C PHE A 18 -15.62 -8.93 1.41
N ILE A 19 -15.48 -9.13 2.73
CA ILE A 19 -14.67 -10.23 3.26
C ILE A 19 -15.25 -11.58 2.83
N ILE A 20 -16.55 -11.77 3.04
CA ILE A 20 -17.22 -13.03 2.70
C ILE A 20 -17.20 -13.26 1.17
N GLY A 21 -17.54 -12.23 0.39
CA GLY A 21 -17.53 -12.32 -1.07
C GLY A 21 -16.13 -12.52 -1.65
N GLY A 22 -15.13 -11.84 -1.09
CA GLY A 22 -13.73 -11.91 -1.53
C GLY A 22 -13.07 -13.26 -1.24
N PHE A 23 -13.50 -13.94 -0.16
CA PHE A 23 -12.90 -15.20 0.29
C PHE A 23 -12.79 -16.25 -0.83
N ALA A 24 -13.79 -16.37 -1.68
CA ALA A 24 -13.78 -17.31 -2.80
C ALA A 24 -12.78 -16.99 -3.91
N PHE A 25 -12.40 -15.71 -4.05
CA PHE A 25 -11.48 -15.25 -5.10
C PHE A 25 -10.00 -15.26 -4.67
N ILE A 26 -9.71 -15.43 -3.37
CA ILE A 26 -8.35 -15.38 -2.84
C ILE A 26 -7.40 -16.38 -3.52
N PRO A 27 -7.74 -17.66 -3.77
CA PRO A 27 -6.80 -18.59 -4.42
C PRO A 27 -6.35 -18.10 -5.79
N TRP A 28 -7.26 -17.57 -6.59
CA TRP A 28 -6.95 -17.01 -7.90
C TRP A 28 -6.06 -15.75 -7.81
N ILE A 29 -6.39 -14.82 -6.89
CA ILE A 29 -5.60 -13.61 -6.66
C ILE A 29 -4.20 -13.97 -6.16
N PHE A 30 -4.10 -14.95 -5.28
CA PHE A 30 -2.83 -15.41 -4.74
C PHE A 30 -1.89 -15.89 -5.85
N GLU A 31 -2.36 -16.79 -6.72
CA GLU A 31 -1.54 -17.33 -7.81
C GLU A 31 -1.17 -16.30 -8.89
N HIS A 32 -2.12 -15.48 -9.31
CA HIS A 32 -1.92 -14.61 -10.47
C HIS A 32 -1.42 -13.21 -10.14
N VAL A 33 -1.72 -12.71 -8.94
CA VAL A 33 -1.34 -11.34 -8.54
C VAL A 33 -0.23 -11.37 -7.51
N ILE A 34 -0.41 -12.11 -6.42
CA ILE A 34 0.50 -12.02 -5.28
C ILE A 34 1.82 -12.74 -5.55
N MET A 35 1.79 -13.86 -6.26
CA MET A 35 2.99 -14.61 -6.62
C MET A 35 3.71 -14.07 -7.87
N ALA A 36 3.08 -13.19 -8.63
CA ALA A 36 3.67 -12.63 -9.85
C ALA A 36 5.04 -11.92 -9.64
N PRO A 37 5.28 -11.16 -8.56
CA PRO A 37 6.57 -10.50 -8.34
C PRO A 37 7.76 -11.45 -8.09
N ILE A 38 7.50 -12.75 -7.85
CA ILE A 38 8.56 -13.76 -7.68
C ILE A 38 9.09 -14.21 -9.03
N ASP A 39 8.27 -14.13 -10.08
CA ASP A 39 8.67 -14.53 -11.42
C ASP A 39 9.60 -13.49 -12.06
N ASN A 40 10.70 -13.97 -12.66
CA ASN A 40 11.62 -13.14 -13.44
C ASN A 40 10.96 -12.46 -14.65
N GLN A 41 9.79 -12.93 -15.08
CA GLN A 41 9.02 -12.32 -16.16
C GLN A 41 8.18 -11.13 -15.70
N PHE A 42 8.19 -10.78 -14.42
CA PHE A 42 7.46 -9.62 -13.92
C PHE A 42 7.85 -8.36 -14.68
N PHE A 43 6.87 -7.53 -15.04
CA PHE A 43 7.06 -6.41 -15.96
C PHE A 43 8.17 -5.44 -15.52
N LEU A 44 8.34 -5.20 -14.21
CA LEU A 44 9.36 -4.32 -13.67
C LEU A 44 10.78 -4.85 -13.98
N TYR A 45 11.02 -6.15 -13.77
CA TYR A 45 12.35 -6.74 -14.02
C TYR A 45 12.69 -6.72 -15.50
N ARG A 46 11.71 -6.95 -16.38
CA ARG A 46 11.89 -6.82 -17.83
C ARG A 46 12.19 -5.38 -18.26
N TRP A 47 11.53 -4.42 -17.62
CA TRP A 47 11.77 -3.01 -17.89
C TRP A 47 13.16 -2.57 -17.39
N LEU A 48 13.55 -2.97 -16.17
CA LEU A 48 14.89 -2.73 -15.61
C LEU A 48 15.98 -3.38 -16.48
N ALA A 49 15.80 -4.62 -16.93
CA ALA A 49 16.75 -5.30 -17.82
C ALA A 49 16.96 -4.53 -19.13
N LYS A 50 15.89 -4.02 -19.74
CA LYS A 50 15.99 -3.18 -20.96
C LYS A 50 16.70 -1.84 -20.70
N MET A 51 16.50 -1.25 -19.52
CA MET A 51 17.18 0.00 -19.16
C MET A 51 18.66 -0.23 -18.84
N SER A 52 19.03 -1.36 -18.25
CA SER A 52 20.43 -1.68 -17.95
C SER A 52 21.29 -1.87 -19.21
N GLU A 53 20.69 -2.31 -20.32
CA GLU A 53 21.37 -2.36 -21.62
C GLU A 53 21.76 -0.96 -22.14
N GLN A 54 21.04 0.08 -21.73
CA GLN A 54 21.24 1.46 -22.16
C GLN A 54 22.05 2.31 -21.16
N VAL A 55 22.08 1.92 -19.88
CA VAL A 55 22.70 2.68 -18.79
C VAL A 55 23.64 1.78 -17.98
N ALA A 56 24.93 1.88 -18.24
CA ALA A 56 26.00 1.07 -17.63
C ALA A 56 26.19 1.27 -16.10
N ILE A 57 25.32 2.03 -15.43
CA ILE A 57 25.45 2.39 -14.00
C ILE A 57 24.56 1.50 -13.10
N MET A 58 23.73 0.62 -13.66
CA MET A 58 22.86 -0.22 -12.85
C MET A 58 23.63 -1.37 -12.18
N PRO A 59 23.41 -1.62 -10.87
CA PRO A 59 24.04 -2.76 -10.18
C PRO A 59 23.61 -4.09 -10.83
N ASP A 60 24.59 -4.95 -11.10
CA ASP A 60 24.37 -6.27 -11.71
C ASP A 60 23.36 -7.14 -10.93
N ASP A 61 23.25 -6.92 -9.64
CA ASP A 61 22.32 -7.65 -8.76
C ASP A 61 20.84 -7.43 -9.12
N LEU A 62 20.48 -6.33 -9.78
CA LEU A 62 19.12 -6.04 -10.21
C LEU A 62 18.73 -6.73 -11.52
N THR A 63 19.68 -7.23 -12.28
CA THR A 63 19.47 -7.81 -13.62
C THR A 63 19.65 -9.31 -13.68
N ARG A 64 20.32 -9.93 -12.68
CA ARG A 64 20.54 -11.39 -12.63
C ARG A 64 19.22 -12.17 -12.48
N PRO A 65 19.12 -13.38 -13.06
CA PRO A 65 17.99 -14.27 -12.84
C PRO A 65 17.82 -14.53 -11.33
N PHE A 66 16.62 -14.36 -10.86
CA PHE A 66 16.28 -14.41 -9.45
C PHE A 66 15.30 -15.56 -9.22
N HIS A 67 15.73 -16.58 -8.48
CA HIS A 67 14.90 -17.72 -8.13
C HIS A 67 14.65 -17.72 -6.62
N VAL A 68 13.42 -17.41 -6.24
CA VAL A 68 12.98 -17.47 -4.85
C VAL A 68 12.16 -18.73 -4.65
N SER A 69 12.58 -19.59 -3.73
CA SER A 69 11.75 -20.67 -3.23
C SER A 69 11.05 -20.20 -1.96
N ILE A 70 9.72 -20.14 -1.98
CA ILE A 70 8.93 -19.89 -0.78
C ILE A 70 8.69 -21.19 -0.05
N ILE A 71 8.97 -21.19 1.24
CA ILE A 71 8.72 -22.33 2.12
C ILE A 71 7.59 -22.01 3.10
N ASN A 72 6.71 -22.97 3.32
CA ASN A 72 5.70 -22.90 4.35
C ASN A 72 6.20 -23.63 5.60
N ILE A 73 6.46 -22.89 6.69
CA ILE A 73 7.03 -23.47 7.92
C ILE A 73 5.92 -23.89 8.88
N ARG A 74 4.79 -23.17 8.91
CA ARG A 74 3.69 -23.42 9.84
C ARG A 74 2.54 -24.08 9.11
N LEU A 75 2.01 -25.18 9.65
CA LEU A 75 0.88 -25.90 9.08
C LEU A 75 -0.37 -25.01 8.89
N SER A 76 -0.62 -24.11 9.84
CA SER A 76 -1.78 -23.23 9.82
C SER A 76 -1.60 -21.93 9.02
N SER A 77 -0.38 -21.61 8.54
CA SER A 77 -0.10 -20.35 7.83
C SER A 77 -1.03 -20.10 6.67
N GLN A 78 -1.26 -21.10 5.82
CA GLN A 78 -2.11 -20.95 4.62
C GLN A 78 -3.55 -20.56 4.99
N PHE A 79 -4.10 -21.10 6.09
CA PHE A 79 -5.43 -20.74 6.55
C PHE A 79 -5.50 -19.30 7.08
N PHE A 80 -4.55 -18.91 7.94
CA PHE A 80 -4.51 -17.54 8.47
C PHE A 80 -4.22 -16.51 7.37
N LEU A 81 -3.38 -16.86 6.40
CA LEU A 81 -3.11 -16.01 5.25
C LEU A 81 -4.37 -15.83 4.39
N HIS A 82 -5.14 -16.88 4.17
CA HIS A 82 -6.40 -16.76 3.43
C HIS A 82 -7.36 -15.78 4.12
N MET A 83 -7.51 -15.88 5.44
CA MET A 83 -8.32 -14.95 6.23
C MET A 83 -7.78 -13.52 6.17
N SER A 84 -6.48 -13.35 6.35
CA SER A 84 -5.80 -12.05 6.29
C SER A 84 -5.96 -11.40 4.92
N LEU A 85 -5.71 -12.14 3.84
CA LEU A 85 -5.88 -11.65 2.47
C LEU A 85 -7.32 -11.24 2.16
N SER A 86 -8.29 -12.03 2.64
CA SER A 86 -9.71 -11.67 2.48
C SER A 86 -10.03 -10.34 3.14
N PHE A 87 -9.49 -10.10 4.34
CA PHE A 87 -9.65 -8.84 5.05
C PHE A 87 -8.99 -7.66 4.31
N TRP A 88 -7.71 -7.81 3.88
CA TRP A 88 -6.99 -6.76 3.18
C TRP A 88 -7.59 -6.43 1.82
N LEU A 89 -8.01 -7.44 1.07
CA LEU A 89 -8.72 -7.26 -0.20
C LEU A 89 -10.06 -6.52 0.00
N ALA A 90 -10.83 -6.93 1.00
CA ALA A 90 -12.08 -6.27 1.33
C ALA A 90 -11.86 -4.81 1.75
N LEU A 91 -10.81 -4.53 2.52
CA LEU A 91 -10.44 -3.18 2.93
C LEU A 91 -10.08 -2.31 1.71
N LEU A 92 -9.32 -2.86 0.77
CA LEU A 92 -8.94 -2.18 -0.47
C LEU A 92 -10.18 -1.86 -1.34
N ILE A 93 -11.10 -2.82 -1.51
CA ILE A 93 -12.34 -2.63 -2.28
C ILE A 93 -13.30 -1.67 -1.57
N THR A 94 -13.37 -1.72 -0.23
CA THR A 94 -14.25 -0.86 0.58
C THR A 94 -13.71 0.56 0.68
N PHE A 95 -12.45 0.81 0.38
CA PHE A 95 -11.80 2.11 0.55
C PHE A 95 -12.56 3.28 -0.13
N PRO A 96 -13.02 3.19 -1.38
CA PRO A 96 -13.81 4.25 -2.01
C PRO A 96 -15.11 4.55 -1.25
N TYR A 97 -15.74 3.49 -0.74
CA TYR A 97 -16.97 3.62 0.05
C TYR A 97 -16.68 4.26 1.42
N LEU A 98 -15.57 3.90 2.06
CA LEU A 98 -15.10 4.53 3.30
C LEU A 98 -14.87 6.03 3.07
N VAL A 99 -14.14 6.40 2.02
CA VAL A 99 -13.90 7.81 1.65
C VAL A 99 -15.21 8.55 1.40
N TYR A 100 -16.17 7.92 0.72
CA TYR A 100 -17.51 8.49 0.50
C TYR A 100 -18.29 8.70 1.79
N GLU A 101 -18.29 7.75 2.72
CA GLU A 101 -18.98 7.90 4.01
C GLU A 101 -18.32 8.97 4.90
N VAL A 102 -16.99 9.07 4.88
CA VAL A 102 -16.24 10.15 5.54
C VAL A 102 -16.61 11.50 4.92
N TRP A 103 -16.68 11.58 3.59
CA TRP A 103 -17.15 12.78 2.90
C TRP A 103 -18.55 13.19 3.35
N LYS A 104 -19.47 12.25 3.37
CA LYS A 104 -20.87 12.49 3.78
C LYS A 104 -20.95 12.96 5.24
N PHE A 105 -20.07 12.50 6.11
CA PHE A 105 -19.99 12.92 7.49
C PHE A 105 -19.44 14.35 7.64
N ILE A 106 -18.44 14.72 6.83
CA ILE A 106 -17.81 16.05 6.90
C ILE A 106 -18.61 17.11 6.15
N CYS A 107 -19.32 16.74 5.08
CA CYS A 107 -20.03 17.63 4.18
C CYS A 107 -21.00 18.62 4.88
N PRO A 108 -21.78 18.26 5.92
CA PRO A 108 -22.65 19.17 6.60
C PRO A 108 -21.92 20.29 7.38
N ALA A 109 -20.65 20.07 7.73
CA ALA A 109 -19.83 21.04 8.46
C ALA A 109 -19.15 22.08 7.54
N LEU A 110 -19.27 21.93 6.21
CA LEU A 110 -18.64 22.82 5.24
C LEU A 110 -19.64 23.84 4.66
N TYR A 111 -19.14 25.04 4.32
CA TYR A 111 -19.90 26.07 3.60
C TYR A 111 -20.25 25.59 2.18
N GLU A 112 -21.36 26.10 1.63
CA GLU A 112 -21.86 25.66 0.31
C GLU A 112 -20.85 25.84 -0.83
N ASN A 113 -20.07 26.92 -0.80
CA ASN A 113 -19.03 27.19 -1.80
C ASN A 113 -17.85 26.19 -1.74
N GLU A 114 -17.65 25.53 -0.60
CA GLU A 114 -16.55 24.59 -0.38
C GLU A 114 -16.91 23.15 -0.75
N ARG A 115 -18.20 22.80 -0.68
CA ARG A 115 -18.69 21.43 -0.95
C ARG A 115 -18.28 20.91 -2.32
N LYS A 116 -18.37 21.74 -3.37
CA LYS A 116 -18.02 21.32 -4.74
C LYS A 116 -16.53 21.03 -4.87
N SER A 117 -15.69 21.91 -4.33
CA SER A 117 -14.24 21.74 -4.34
C SER A 117 -13.79 20.50 -3.55
N MET A 118 -14.42 20.27 -2.39
CA MET A 118 -14.08 19.16 -1.52
C MET A 118 -14.52 17.81 -2.10
N ARG A 119 -15.68 17.74 -2.77
CA ARG A 119 -16.09 16.51 -3.47
C ARG A 119 -15.04 16.05 -4.48
N PHE A 120 -14.50 16.98 -5.25
CA PHE A 120 -13.41 16.67 -6.19
C PHE A 120 -12.17 16.18 -5.45
N THR A 121 -11.82 16.79 -4.32
CA THR A 121 -10.69 16.38 -3.48
C THR A 121 -10.83 14.94 -2.99
N PHE A 122 -12.02 14.49 -2.56
CA PHE A 122 -12.25 13.12 -2.12
C PHE A 122 -12.17 12.10 -3.26
N VAL A 123 -12.73 12.44 -4.43
CA VAL A 123 -12.59 11.58 -5.62
C VAL A 123 -11.12 11.47 -6.02
N PHE A 124 -10.40 12.58 -6.01
CA PHE A 124 -8.96 12.59 -6.31
C PHE A 124 -8.16 11.75 -5.30
N GLY A 125 -8.48 11.84 -4.00
CA GLY A 125 -7.88 11.00 -2.97
C GLY A 125 -8.09 9.52 -3.26
N THR A 126 -9.33 9.09 -3.49
CA THR A 126 -9.60 7.69 -3.83
C THR A 126 -8.73 7.20 -5.00
N VAL A 127 -8.57 8.01 -6.04
CA VAL A 127 -7.69 7.67 -7.18
C VAL A 127 -6.23 7.60 -6.75
N MET A 128 -5.77 8.55 -5.92
CA MET A 128 -4.39 8.56 -5.42
C MET A 128 -4.08 7.35 -4.53
N PHE A 129 -5.02 6.90 -3.71
CA PHE A 129 -4.88 5.67 -2.94
C PHE A 129 -4.58 4.46 -3.83
N PHE A 130 -5.40 4.26 -4.87
CA PHE A 130 -5.17 3.14 -5.78
C PHE A 130 -3.87 3.28 -6.57
N ILE A 131 -3.50 4.49 -6.98
CA ILE A 131 -2.17 4.74 -7.60
C ILE A 131 -1.07 4.37 -6.61
N GLY A 132 -1.19 4.75 -5.34
CA GLY A 132 -0.26 4.37 -4.28
C GLY A 132 -0.13 2.86 -4.11
N CYS A 133 -1.26 2.13 -4.08
CA CYS A 133 -1.27 0.66 -4.02
C CYS A 133 -0.60 0.04 -5.26
N VAL A 134 -0.88 0.56 -6.45
CA VAL A 134 -0.25 0.08 -7.71
C VAL A 134 1.26 0.35 -7.69
N VAL A 135 1.72 1.51 -7.24
CA VAL A 135 3.16 1.82 -7.10
C VAL A 135 3.80 0.91 -6.05
N GLY A 136 3.13 0.69 -4.91
CA GLY A 136 3.56 -0.25 -3.88
C GLY A 136 3.75 -1.67 -4.42
N TYR A 137 2.77 -2.17 -5.15
CA TYR A 137 2.79 -3.50 -5.75
C TYR A 137 3.80 -3.62 -6.89
N SER A 138 3.86 -2.63 -7.77
CA SER A 138 4.60 -2.74 -9.04
C SER A 138 6.07 -2.36 -8.94
N VAL A 139 6.42 -1.49 -7.98
CA VAL A 139 7.78 -0.93 -7.86
C VAL A 139 8.38 -1.22 -6.50
N VAL A 140 7.72 -0.76 -5.42
CA VAL A 140 8.32 -0.81 -4.07
C VAL A 140 8.52 -2.23 -3.59
N PHE A 141 7.48 -3.05 -3.66
CA PHE A 141 7.55 -4.43 -3.17
C PHE A 141 8.56 -5.30 -3.94
N PRO A 142 8.59 -5.35 -5.30
CA PRO A 142 9.54 -6.17 -6.02
C PRO A 142 11.01 -5.75 -5.80
N LEU A 143 11.27 -4.44 -5.69
CA LEU A 143 12.62 -3.94 -5.40
C LEU A 143 13.05 -4.30 -3.97
N THR A 144 12.16 -4.14 -3.00
CA THR A 144 12.41 -4.51 -1.60
C THR A 144 12.64 -6.01 -1.46
N LEU A 145 11.80 -6.84 -2.10
CA LEU A 145 11.94 -8.30 -2.12
C LEU A 145 13.31 -8.71 -2.64
N ARG A 146 13.70 -8.15 -3.76
CA ARG A 146 14.98 -8.46 -4.41
C ARG A 146 16.17 -7.99 -3.57
N PHE A 147 16.10 -6.81 -3.00
CA PHE A 147 17.14 -6.28 -2.12
C PHE A 147 17.31 -7.16 -0.88
N LEU A 148 16.23 -7.46 -0.16
CA LEU A 148 16.28 -8.26 1.07
C LEU A 148 16.71 -9.70 0.82
N TYR A 149 16.29 -10.31 -0.29
CA TYR A 149 16.69 -11.67 -0.65
C TYR A 149 18.18 -11.77 -0.96
N ASN A 150 18.73 -10.78 -1.68
CA ASN A 150 20.15 -10.75 -2.04
C ASN A 150 21.05 -10.28 -0.89
N TYR A 151 20.49 -9.61 0.11
CA TYR A 151 21.26 -9.13 1.25
C TYR A 151 21.65 -10.28 2.16
N GLN A 152 22.95 -10.56 2.25
CA GLN A 152 23.53 -11.60 3.10
C GLN A 152 24.58 -11.00 4.02
N LEU A 153 24.40 -11.21 5.32
CA LEU A 153 25.37 -10.79 6.33
C LEU A 153 26.58 -11.74 6.35
N SER A 154 26.39 -13.01 6.02
CA SER A 154 27.41 -14.04 5.98
C SER A 154 27.08 -15.06 4.90
N ALA A 155 28.10 -15.51 4.15
CA ALA A 155 27.98 -16.55 3.13
C ALA A 155 27.58 -17.93 3.69
N SER A 156 27.71 -18.13 5.02
CA SER A 156 27.30 -19.37 5.71
C SER A 156 25.79 -19.45 5.96
N ILE A 157 25.03 -18.36 5.78
CA ILE A 157 23.60 -18.31 6.04
C ILE A 157 22.87 -18.28 4.69
N SER A 158 22.13 -19.34 4.37
CA SER A 158 21.28 -19.36 3.17
C SER A 158 19.96 -18.64 3.45
N ASN A 159 19.61 -17.63 2.64
CA ASN A 159 18.33 -16.95 2.73
C ASN A 159 17.21 -17.86 2.22
N GLN A 160 16.27 -18.20 3.09
CA GLN A 160 15.04 -18.90 2.74
C GLN A 160 13.86 -18.00 3.07
N LEU A 161 12.96 -17.78 2.12
CA LEU A 161 11.82 -16.92 2.29
C LEU A 161 10.61 -17.72 2.80
N SER A 162 10.15 -17.43 4.02
CA SER A 162 8.92 -18.03 4.51
C SER A 162 7.70 -17.34 3.90
N LEU A 163 6.62 -18.12 3.68
CA LEU A 163 5.35 -17.64 3.17
C LEU A 163 4.76 -16.51 4.03
N ASP A 164 4.85 -16.63 5.36
CA ASP A 164 4.37 -15.61 6.29
C ASP A 164 5.13 -14.29 6.10
N SER A 165 6.46 -14.32 6.07
CA SER A 165 7.29 -13.13 5.90
C SER A 165 7.07 -12.45 4.54
N TYR A 166 6.90 -13.23 3.47
CA TYR A 166 6.57 -12.71 2.14
C TYR A 166 5.26 -11.93 2.17
N MET A 167 4.21 -12.52 2.77
CA MET A 167 2.88 -11.93 2.80
C MET A 167 2.79 -10.71 3.69
N ASP A 168 3.45 -10.72 4.85
CA ASP A 168 3.48 -9.58 5.77
C ASP A 168 4.14 -8.37 5.10
N ASN A 169 5.29 -8.56 4.44
CA ASN A 169 5.95 -7.50 3.69
C ASN A 169 5.11 -7.02 2.50
N PHE A 170 4.50 -7.94 1.75
CA PHE A 170 3.64 -7.60 0.62
C PHE A 170 2.47 -6.71 1.03
N LEU A 171 1.69 -7.17 2.01
CA LEU A 171 0.49 -6.45 2.48
C LEU A 171 0.86 -5.12 3.10
N MET A 172 1.90 -5.10 3.95
CA MET A 172 2.38 -3.89 4.59
C MET A 172 2.81 -2.84 3.55
N LEU A 173 3.68 -3.19 2.61
CA LEU A 173 4.22 -2.23 1.64
C LEU A 173 3.15 -1.72 0.67
N VAL A 174 2.30 -2.59 0.14
CA VAL A 174 1.25 -2.20 -0.81
C VAL A 174 0.23 -1.27 -0.14
N PHE A 175 -0.25 -1.63 1.04
CA PHE A 175 -1.26 -0.84 1.73
C PHE A 175 -0.70 0.47 2.30
N MET A 176 0.49 0.43 2.89
CA MET A 176 1.16 1.63 3.41
C MET A 176 1.44 2.65 2.30
N MET A 177 1.83 2.20 1.11
CA MET A 177 1.98 3.10 -0.03
C MET A 177 0.65 3.75 -0.43
N GLY A 178 -0.46 3.01 -0.39
CA GLY A 178 -1.79 3.60 -0.58
C GLY A 178 -2.07 4.71 0.43
N ILE A 179 -1.82 4.47 1.72
CA ILE A 179 -2.00 5.47 2.79
C ILE A 179 -1.07 6.67 2.61
N VAL A 180 0.20 6.45 2.25
CA VAL A 180 1.16 7.55 2.01
C VAL A 180 0.68 8.46 0.89
N PHE A 181 0.07 7.93 -0.16
CA PHE A 181 -0.50 8.72 -1.25
C PHE A 181 -1.75 9.51 -0.84
N GLU A 182 -2.38 9.18 0.31
CA GLU A 182 -3.46 9.97 0.91
C GLU A 182 -2.97 11.17 1.74
N LEU A 183 -1.69 11.26 2.10
CA LEU A 183 -1.16 12.40 2.87
C LEU A 183 -1.45 13.77 2.25
N PRO A 184 -1.38 13.98 0.92
CA PRO A 184 -1.76 15.24 0.30
C PRO A 184 -3.23 15.59 0.53
N LEU A 185 -4.14 14.60 0.48
CA LEU A 185 -5.56 14.81 0.76
C LEU A 185 -5.79 15.18 2.22
N VAL A 186 -5.19 14.43 3.15
CA VAL A 186 -5.30 14.70 4.59
C VAL A 186 -4.76 16.10 4.91
N SER A 187 -3.61 16.48 4.37
CA SER A 187 -3.01 17.80 4.59
C SER A 187 -3.89 18.94 4.04
N MET A 188 -4.52 18.74 2.88
CA MET A 188 -5.47 19.69 2.31
C MET A 188 -6.73 19.84 3.18
N LEU A 189 -7.27 18.72 3.69
CA LEU A 189 -8.42 18.74 4.60
C LEU A 189 -8.12 19.49 5.89
N LEU A 190 -7.00 19.19 6.55
CA LEU A 190 -6.57 19.85 7.78
C LEU A 190 -6.30 21.35 7.56
N GLY A 191 -5.78 21.70 6.39
CA GLY A 191 -5.59 23.09 6.00
C GLY A 191 -6.91 23.85 5.82
N LYS A 192 -7.94 23.24 5.22
CA LYS A 192 -9.27 23.85 5.04
C LYS A 192 -10.05 23.98 6.36
N ILE A 193 -9.91 23.03 7.27
CA ILE A 193 -10.52 23.10 8.62
C ILE A 193 -9.81 24.16 9.50
N GLY A 194 -8.67 24.72 9.05
CA GLY A 194 -7.92 25.74 9.78
C GLY A 194 -6.99 25.20 10.85
N ILE A 195 -6.84 23.87 10.95
CA ILE A 195 -5.91 23.22 11.91
C ILE A 195 -4.46 23.42 11.45
N LEU A 196 -4.21 23.33 10.13
CA LEU A 196 -2.90 23.55 9.55
C LEU A 196 -2.86 24.86 8.76
N HIS A 197 -2.05 25.80 9.20
CA HIS A 197 -1.80 27.05 8.50
C HIS A 197 -0.61 26.90 7.55
N ARG A 198 -0.59 27.69 6.48
CA ARG A 198 0.51 27.69 5.49
C ARG A 198 1.88 27.96 6.14
N SER A 199 1.93 28.75 7.20
CA SER A 199 3.13 29.00 7.98
C SER A 199 3.68 27.75 8.66
N PHE A 200 2.82 26.84 9.12
CA PHE A 200 3.22 25.58 9.74
C PHE A 200 4.07 24.73 8.79
N PHE A 201 3.60 24.51 7.57
CA PHE A 201 4.36 23.74 6.56
C PHE A 201 5.69 24.39 6.20
N SER A 202 5.72 25.74 6.10
CA SER A 202 6.96 26.49 5.81
C SER A 202 7.98 26.35 6.93
N THR A 203 7.54 26.48 8.19
CA THR A 203 8.42 26.44 9.37
C THR A 203 8.95 25.04 9.65
N TYR A 204 8.08 24.01 9.53
CA TYR A 204 8.46 22.62 9.88
C TYR A 204 8.98 21.80 8.71
N ARG A 205 9.06 22.35 7.51
CA ARG A 205 9.54 21.65 6.32
C ARG A 205 10.92 21.02 6.52
N SER A 206 11.87 21.78 7.05
CA SER A 206 13.25 21.28 7.29
C SER A 206 13.27 20.18 8.35
N HIS A 207 12.50 20.34 9.43
CA HIS A 207 12.41 19.32 10.49
C HIS A 207 11.74 18.02 9.99
N ALA A 208 10.70 18.13 9.15
CA ALA A 208 10.05 16.98 8.55
C ALA A 208 10.99 16.21 7.62
N VAL A 209 11.79 16.90 6.80
CA VAL A 209 12.79 16.26 5.93
C VAL A 209 13.83 15.53 6.76
N VAL A 210 14.37 16.16 7.82
CA VAL A 210 15.35 15.52 8.70
C VAL A 210 14.75 14.31 9.42
N ALA A 211 13.52 14.45 9.96
CA ALA A 211 12.83 13.33 10.60
C ALA A 211 12.59 12.15 9.64
N LEU A 212 12.15 12.42 8.40
CA LEU A 212 11.97 11.39 7.39
C LEU A 212 13.29 10.73 6.99
N LEU A 213 14.39 11.48 6.89
CA LEU A 213 15.72 10.91 6.62
C LEU A 213 16.19 10.02 7.77
N VAL A 214 15.97 10.42 9.02
CA VAL A 214 16.29 9.58 10.19
C VAL A 214 15.47 8.29 10.19
N VAL A 215 14.14 8.37 9.95
CA VAL A 215 13.27 7.19 9.87
C VAL A 215 13.65 6.27 8.70
N ALA A 216 14.09 6.83 7.58
CA ALA A 216 14.52 6.04 6.42
C ALA A 216 15.90 5.39 6.61
N ALA A 217 16.73 5.88 7.55
CA ALA A 217 18.05 5.32 7.84
C ALA A 217 18.02 4.16 8.85
N PHE A 218 16.90 4.01 9.59
CA PHE A 218 16.65 2.91 10.54
C PHE A 218 15.61 1.93 10.00
#